data_7760cd5d61e2f82df95f58818c21dd84
#
_entry.id   7760cd5d61e2f82df95f58818c21dd84
#
_cell.length_a   1.000
_cell.length_b   1.000
_cell.length_c   1.000
_cell.angle_alpha   90.00
_cell.angle_beta   90.00
_cell.angle_gamma   90.00
#
_symmetry.space_group_name_H-M   'P 1'
#
loop_
_entity.id
_entity.type
_entity.pdbx_description
1 polymer ?
#
loop_
_entity_poly.entity_id
_entity_poly.type
_entity_poly.pdbx_seq_one_letter_code
_entity_poly.pdbx_strand_id
1 'polypeptide(L)'
;SIPVLTTLIDSKNHLIFLGGECDSEVMASVGVQVIELLKTLRVDIAFLGSAGFEHHHGPATNAFADGQIKSCAISCSQTSIVLSDSRKAKYSSFQQYASWSDIDYLISDTDFPQETASQLQKSTNVILV
;
A
#
# COMPACT_ATOMS: atom_id res chain seq x y z
N SER A 1 4.91 3.16 -8.24
CA SER A 1 3.94 2.52 -9.16
C SER A 1 4.00 3.19 -10.54
N ILE A 2 4.18 2.39 -11.59
CA ILE A 2 4.23 2.89 -12.99
C ILE A 2 2.84 3.38 -13.44
N PRO A 3 1.72 2.68 -13.18
CA PRO A 3 0.39 3.17 -13.52
C PRO A 3 0.06 4.53 -12.90
N VAL A 4 0.44 4.74 -11.64
CA VAL A 4 0.25 6.03 -10.97
C VAL A 4 1.11 7.11 -11.63
N LEU A 5 2.38 6.83 -11.91
CA LEU A 5 3.26 7.76 -12.61
C LEU A 5 2.67 8.16 -13.97
N THR A 6 2.25 7.18 -14.76
CA THR A 6 1.67 7.42 -16.10
C THR A 6 0.41 8.29 -16.02
N THR A 7 -0.43 8.06 -15.01
CA THR A 7 -1.65 8.86 -14.80
C THR A 7 -1.33 10.31 -14.41
N LEU A 8 -0.27 10.53 -13.64
CA LEU A 8 0.08 11.83 -13.11
C LEU A 8 1.06 12.63 -13.98
N ILE A 9 1.65 12.02 -15.02
CA ILE A 9 2.76 12.64 -15.77
C ILE A 9 2.36 13.97 -16.45
N ASP A 10 1.13 14.08 -16.87
CA ASP A 10 0.58 15.30 -17.48
C ASP A 10 -0.04 16.27 -16.44
N SER A 11 0.02 15.93 -15.16
CA SER A 11 -0.46 16.80 -14.10
C SER A 11 0.50 17.97 -13.86
N LYS A 12 0.03 19.01 -13.18
CA LYS A 12 0.88 20.13 -12.75
C LYS A 12 1.68 19.83 -11.47
N ASN A 13 1.62 18.58 -10.96
CA ASN A 13 2.32 18.18 -9.75
C ASN A 13 3.81 18.01 -10.02
N HIS A 14 4.63 18.30 -9.01
CA HIS A 14 6.04 17.91 -9.02
C HIS A 14 6.13 16.40 -8.73
N LEU A 15 6.58 15.62 -9.70
CA LEU A 15 6.69 14.17 -9.58
C LEU A 15 8.13 13.77 -9.32
N ILE A 16 8.34 12.92 -8.32
CA ILE A 16 9.63 12.28 -8.05
C ILE A 16 9.44 10.78 -8.23
N PHE A 17 10.11 10.22 -9.23
CA PHE A 17 10.15 8.78 -9.46
C PHE A 17 11.48 8.24 -8.93
N LEU A 18 11.43 7.31 -7.98
CA LEU A 18 12.61 6.88 -7.25
C LEU A 18 13.56 5.97 -8.06
N GLY A 19 13.20 5.60 -9.30
CA GLY A 19 14.04 4.74 -10.13
C GLY A 19 14.19 3.33 -9.57
N GLY A 20 15.29 2.65 -9.91
CA GLY A 20 15.57 1.27 -9.48
C GLY A 20 15.26 0.22 -10.56
N GLU A 21 15.15 -1.04 -10.15
CA GLU A 21 14.71 -2.13 -11.01
C GLU A 21 13.22 -1.99 -11.30
N CYS A 22 12.80 -2.39 -12.50
CA CYS A 22 11.39 -2.42 -12.86
C CYS A 22 10.87 -3.85 -12.75
N ASP A 23 9.95 -4.07 -11.83
CA ASP A 23 9.21 -5.31 -11.71
C ASP A 23 7.92 -5.22 -12.53
N SER A 24 7.83 -6.04 -13.57
CA SER A 24 6.70 -6.03 -14.51
C SER A 24 5.43 -6.67 -13.94
N GLU A 25 5.52 -7.53 -12.94
CA GLU A 25 4.34 -8.16 -12.31
C GLU A 25 3.61 -7.18 -11.40
N VAL A 26 4.36 -6.43 -10.59
CA VAL A 26 3.78 -5.41 -9.70
C VAL A 26 3.70 -4.02 -10.36
N MET A 27 4.26 -3.87 -11.56
CA MET A 27 4.29 -2.60 -12.32
C MET A 27 4.85 -1.45 -11.48
N ALA A 28 6.00 -1.66 -10.87
CA ALA A 28 6.63 -0.69 -9.98
C ALA A 28 8.16 -0.73 -10.05
N SER A 29 8.79 0.35 -9.62
CA SER A 29 10.21 0.34 -9.32
C SER A 29 10.45 -0.34 -7.97
N VAL A 30 11.44 -1.21 -7.93
CA VAL A 30 11.79 -2.01 -6.75
C VAL A 30 13.31 -2.03 -6.56
N GLY A 31 13.75 -2.66 -5.49
CA GLY A 31 15.18 -2.88 -5.22
C GLY A 31 15.74 -2.01 -4.09
N VAL A 32 16.96 -2.33 -3.72
CA VAL A 32 17.65 -1.70 -2.57
C VAL A 32 17.82 -0.19 -2.77
N GLN A 33 18.10 0.25 -3.99
CA GLN A 33 18.29 1.67 -4.31
C GLN A 33 17.05 2.50 -4.01
N VAL A 34 15.85 1.95 -4.31
CA VAL A 34 14.57 2.59 -4.01
C VAL A 34 14.38 2.72 -2.51
N ILE A 35 14.67 1.67 -1.75
CA ILE A 35 14.54 1.63 -0.29
C ILE A 35 15.50 2.64 0.36
N GLU A 36 16.76 2.65 -0.05
CA GLU A 36 17.78 3.55 0.52
C GLU A 36 17.41 5.02 0.25
N LEU A 37 16.94 5.34 -0.95
CA LEU A 37 16.49 6.70 -1.25
C LEU A 37 15.23 7.05 -0.45
N LEU A 38 14.25 6.14 -0.40
CA LEU A 38 12.99 6.35 0.33
C LEU A 38 13.24 6.62 1.83
N LYS A 39 14.19 5.92 2.46
CA LYS A 39 14.58 6.15 3.86
C LYS A 39 15.08 7.58 4.14
N THR A 40 15.59 8.27 3.15
CA THR A 40 16.03 9.68 3.30
C THR A 40 14.89 10.68 3.27
N LEU A 41 13.70 10.25 2.88
CA LEU A 41 12.52 11.09 2.72
C LEU A 41 11.64 11.06 3.98
N ARG A 42 10.83 12.11 4.12
CA ARG A 42 9.68 12.16 5.02
C ARG A 42 8.51 12.70 4.23
N VAL A 43 7.39 12.00 4.28
CA VAL A 43 6.18 12.35 3.54
C VAL A 43 4.99 12.47 4.49
N ASP A 44 4.04 13.29 4.14
CA ASP A 44 2.83 13.47 4.96
C ASP A 44 1.93 12.25 4.83
N ILE A 45 1.76 11.71 3.61
CA ILE A 45 0.84 10.60 3.35
C ILE A 45 1.51 9.58 2.43
N ALA A 46 1.39 8.30 2.79
CA ALA A 46 1.67 7.17 1.90
C ALA A 46 0.36 6.48 1.49
N PHE A 47 0.11 6.39 0.19
CA PHE A 47 -0.97 5.57 -0.36
C PHE A 47 -0.41 4.23 -0.81
N LEU A 48 -1.00 3.16 -0.32
CA LEU A 48 -0.54 1.79 -0.51
C LEU A 48 -1.67 0.92 -1.06
N GLY A 49 -1.34 -0.02 -1.93
CA GLY A 49 -2.27 -1.05 -2.37
C GLY A 49 -2.06 -2.35 -1.62
N SER A 50 -3.08 -3.21 -1.60
CA SER A 50 -2.96 -4.59 -1.13
C SER A 50 -3.39 -5.57 -2.22
N ALA A 51 -2.68 -6.69 -2.35
CA ALA A 51 -3.08 -7.77 -3.23
C ALA A 51 -4.16 -8.67 -2.59
N GLY A 52 -4.25 -8.66 -1.27
CA GLY A 52 -5.25 -9.36 -0.48
C GLY A 52 -4.78 -9.46 0.96
N PHE A 53 -5.69 -9.77 1.88
CA PHE A 53 -5.34 -9.84 3.29
C PHE A 53 -6.16 -10.88 4.08
N GLU A 54 -6.88 -11.77 3.39
CA GLU A 54 -7.55 -12.89 4.04
C GLU A 54 -6.53 -13.75 4.78
N HIS A 55 -6.84 -14.14 6.01
CA HIS A 55 -5.96 -14.87 6.93
C HIS A 55 -4.67 -14.14 7.34
N HIS A 56 -4.55 -12.84 7.08
CA HIS A 56 -3.46 -11.99 7.54
C HIS A 56 -3.92 -11.01 8.63
N HIS A 57 -2.98 -10.57 9.44
CA HIS A 57 -3.20 -9.52 10.43
C HIS A 57 -2.88 -8.12 9.88
N GLY A 58 -2.83 -7.97 8.57
CA GLY A 58 -2.49 -6.73 7.88
C GLY A 58 -2.56 -6.88 6.37
N PRO A 59 -2.33 -5.79 5.64
CA PRO A 59 -2.31 -5.80 4.18
C PRO A 59 -1.11 -6.60 3.66
N ALA A 60 -1.30 -7.29 2.53
CA ALA A 60 -0.32 -8.21 1.98
C ALA A 60 -0.08 -7.99 0.48
N THR A 61 1.02 -8.55 -0.01
CA THR A 61 1.46 -8.50 -1.41
C THR A 61 1.98 -9.86 -1.87
N ASN A 62 2.11 -10.05 -3.19
CA ASN A 62 2.65 -11.28 -3.76
C ASN A 62 4.16 -11.23 -4.05
N ALA A 63 4.81 -10.08 -3.87
CA ALA A 63 6.22 -9.89 -4.18
C ALA A 63 7.00 -9.34 -2.98
N PHE A 64 8.10 -9.99 -2.61
CA PHE A 64 8.96 -9.54 -1.49
C PHE A 64 9.48 -8.13 -1.66
N ALA A 65 9.97 -7.78 -2.84
CA ALA A 65 10.53 -6.46 -3.11
C ALA A 65 9.49 -5.35 -2.96
N ASP A 66 8.26 -5.58 -3.43
CA ASP A 66 7.13 -4.67 -3.25
C ASP A 66 6.75 -4.52 -1.77
N GLY A 67 6.72 -5.64 -1.03
CA GLY A 67 6.45 -5.63 0.41
C GLY A 67 7.47 -4.82 1.21
N GLN A 68 8.76 -4.96 0.89
CA GLN A 68 9.82 -4.18 1.54
C GLN A 68 9.68 -2.67 1.30
N ILE A 69 9.34 -2.27 0.07
CA ILE A 69 9.11 -0.87 -0.27
C ILE A 69 7.89 -0.31 0.46
N LYS A 70 6.79 -1.07 0.51
CA LYS A 70 5.57 -0.66 1.22
C LYS A 70 5.82 -0.50 2.72
N SER A 71 6.52 -1.43 3.35
CA SER A 71 6.93 -1.32 4.76
C SER A 71 7.80 -0.10 4.99
N CYS A 72 8.76 0.17 4.10
CA CYS A 72 9.61 1.36 4.18
C CYS A 72 8.79 2.65 4.01
N ALA A 73 7.84 2.69 3.06
CA ALA A 73 6.98 3.84 2.84
C ALA A 73 6.14 4.18 4.07
N ILE A 74 5.59 3.18 4.75
CA ILE A 74 4.87 3.37 6.02
C ILE A 74 5.79 4.03 7.06
N SER A 75 7.00 3.50 7.25
CA SER A 75 7.94 4.05 8.23
C SER A 75 8.44 5.47 7.92
N CYS A 76 8.32 5.92 6.69
CA CYS A 76 8.71 7.26 6.22
C CYS A 76 7.55 8.25 6.18
N SER A 77 6.30 7.81 6.40
CA SER A 77 5.10 8.65 6.32
C SER A 77 4.58 9.06 7.70
N GLN A 78 3.83 10.17 7.74
CA GLN A 78 3.07 10.57 8.92
C GLN A 78 1.73 9.85 8.97
N THR A 79 1.13 9.61 7.79
CA THR A 79 -0.15 8.91 7.65
C THR A 79 -0.02 7.84 6.58
N SER A 80 -0.44 6.64 6.90
CA SER A 80 -0.45 5.48 6.01
C SER A 80 -1.89 5.10 5.65
N ILE A 81 -2.18 5.05 4.35
CA ILE A 81 -3.51 4.76 3.82
C ILE A 81 -3.43 3.57 2.87
N VAL A 82 -4.19 2.52 3.16
CA VAL A 82 -4.37 1.40 2.23
C VAL A 82 -5.63 1.64 1.39
N LEU A 83 -5.45 1.65 0.07
CA LEU A 83 -6.55 1.67 -0.90
C LEU A 83 -6.74 0.25 -1.44
N SER A 84 -7.92 -0.31 -1.26
CA SER A 84 -8.19 -1.69 -1.63
C SER A 84 -9.66 -1.89 -2.00
N ASP A 85 -9.94 -2.61 -3.07
CA ASP A 85 -11.32 -3.00 -3.37
C ASP A 85 -11.79 -4.14 -2.44
N SER A 86 -13.11 -4.24 -2.26
CA SER A 86 -13.78 -5.19 -1.36
C SER A 86 -13.42 -6.66 -1.60
N ARG A 87 -13.07 -7.02 -2.83
CA ARG A 87 -12.68 -8.40 -3.19
C ARG A 87 -11.41 -8.83 -2.45
N LYS A 88 -10.51 -7.88 -2.15
CA LYS A 88 -9.23 -8.15 -1.49
C LYS A 88 -9.39 -8.67 -0.05
N ALA A 89 -10.52 -8.41 0.57
CA ALA A 89 -10.84 -8.97 1.88
C ALA A 89 -10.97 -10.50 1.88
N LYS A 90 -11.23 -11.10 0.71
CA LYS A 90 -11.44 -12.53 0.50
C LYS A 90 -10.28 -13.22 -0.23
N TYR A 91 -9.20 -12.50 -0.52
CA TYR A 91 -8.01 -13.05 -1.15
C TYR A 91 -6.86 -13.10 -0.16
N SER A 92 -6.22 -14.25 -0.06
CA SER A 92 -4.95 -14.40 0.62
C SER A 92 -3.81 -14.03 -0.33
N SER A 93 -2.78 -13.38 0.20
CA SER A 93 -1.56 -13.05 -0.53
C SER A 93 -0.34 -13.60 0.18
N PHE A 94 0.78 -13.66 -0.52
CA PHE A 94 1.97 -14.39 -0.08
C PHE A 94 2.61 -13.77 1.17
N GLN A 95 2.75 -12.44 1.21
CA GLN A 95 3.52 -11.75 2.25
C GLN A 95 2.74 -10.56 2.84
N GLN A 96 2.50 -10.60 4.14
CA GLN A 96 2.07 -9.45 4.90
C GLN A 96 3.21 -8.43 4.98
N TYR A 97 2.95 -7.14 4.69
CA TYR A 97 3.97 -6.09 4.71
C TYR A 97 3.81 -5.09 5.86
N ALA A 98 2.70 -5.12 6.57
CA ALA A 98 2.43 -4.32 7.77
C ALA A 98 1.37 -5.00 8.63
N SER A 99 1.22 -4.57 9.88
CA SER A 99 0.04 -4.88 10.70
C SER A 99 -1.04 -3.82 10.47
N TRP A 100 -2.32 -4.16 10.70
CA TRP A 100 -3.39 -3.16 10.62
C TRP A 100 -3.21 -2.01 11.62
N SER A 101 -2.53 -2.25 12.74
CA SER A 101 -2.16 -1.21 13.71
C SER A 101 -1.13 -0.19 13.19
N ASP A 102 -0.42 -0.52 12.11
CA ASP A 102 0.55 0.37 11.47
C ASP A 102 -0.09 1.21 10.34
N ILE A 103 -1.37 0.96 10.07
CA ILE A 103 -2.16 1.60 9.01
C ILE A 103 -3.19 2.52 9.64
N ASP A 104 -3.17 3.79 9.30
CA ASP A 104 -4.11 4.77 9.83
C ASP A 104 -5.50 4.63 9.20
N TYR A 105 -5.56 4.35 7.89
CA TYR A 105 -6.83 4.21 7.18
C TYR A 105 -6.79 3.07 6.17
N LEU A 106 -7.89 2.30 6.14
CA LEU A 106 -8.28 1.47 5.02
C LEU A 106 -9.46 2.13 4.30
N ILE A 107 -9.30 2.44 3.02
CA ILE A 107 -10.38 2.97 2.18
C ILE A 107 -10.76 1.88 1.17
N SER A 108 -12.05 1.53 1.14
CA SER A 108 -12.60 0.52 0.25
C SER A 108 -13.95 0.95 -0.30
N ASP A 109 -14.46 0.18 -1.27
CA ASP A 109 -15.83 0.37 -1.77
C ASP A 109 -16.89 -0.16 -0.79
N THR A 110 -18.15 0.22 -1.03
CA THR A 110 -19.30 -0.12 -0.16
C THR A 110 -19.67 -1.59 -0.12
N ASP A 111 -19.13 -2.41 -1.04
CA ASP A 111 -19.33 -3.87 -1.04
C ASP A 111 -18.41 -4.61 -0.06
N PHE A 112 -17.58 -3.87 0.67
CA PHE A 112 -16.67 -4.44 1.66
C PHE A 112 -17.42 -5.19 2.77
N PRO A 113 -17.00 -6.43 3.14
CA PRO A 113 -17.70 -7.24 4.12
C PRO A 113 -17.81 -6.53 5.47
N GLN A 114 -19.03 -6.31 5.94
CA GLN A 114 -19.30 -5.55 7.18
C GLN A 114 -18.66 -6.17 8.43
N GLU A 115 -18.65 -7.50 8.51
CA GLU A 115 -18.01 -8.20 9.63
C GLU A 115 -16.51 -7.92 9.65
N THR A 116 -15.85 -8.01 8.49
CA THR A 116 -14.43 -7.70 8.36
C THR A 116 -14.16 -6.23 8.68
N ALA A 117 -14.97 -5.31 8.18
CA ALA A 117 -14.85 -3.89 8.51
C ALA A 117 -14.93 -3.64 10.03
N SER A 118 -15.91 -4.25 10.69
CA SER A 118 -16.08 -4.12 12.14
C SER A 118 -14.90 -4.69 12.95
N GLN A 119 -14.29 -5.75 12.46
CA GLN A 119 -13.08 -6.31 13.07
C GLN A 119 -11.88 -5.39 12.89
N LEU A 120 -11.68 -4.88 11.67
CA LEU A 120 -10.56 -4.00 11.33
C LEU A 120 -10.63 -2.64 12.03
N GLN A 121 -11.83 -2.12 12.28
CA GLN A 121 -12.04 -0.85 13.01
C GLN A 121 -11.46 -0.86 14.44
N LYS A 122 -11.09 -2.02 14.97
CA LYS A 122 -10.37 -2.13 16.25
C LYS A 122 -8.90 -1.74 16.16
N SER A 123 -8.34 -1.72 14.95
CA SER A 123 -6.90 -1.53 14.71
C SER A 123 -6.58 -0.41 13.72
N THR A 124 -7.49 -0.09 12.80
CA THR A 124 -7.35 0.94 11.78
C THR A 124 -8.69 1.62 11.50
N ASN A 125 -8.68 2.83 10.97
CA ASN A 125 -9.92 3.50 10.56
C ASN A 125 -10.37 2.95 9.18
N VAL A 126 -11.60 2.43 9.10
CA VAL A 126 -12.17 1.92 7.85
C VAL A 126 -13.15 2.94 7.27
N ILE A 127 -12.91 3.37 6.04
CA ILE A 127 -13.76 4.29 5.28
C ILE A 127 -14.28 3.56 4.05
N LEU A 128 -15.60 3.52 3.90
CA LEU A 128 -16.28 2.91 2.73
C LEU A 128 -16.86 4.02 1.86
N VAL A 129 -16.56 3.97 0.55
CA VAL A 129 -16.94 4.99 -0.45
C VAL A 129 -17.58 4.36 -1.68
#